data_feb428f4f459ee84343f2a5be5a5528a
#
_entry.id   feb428f4f459ee84343f2a5be5a5528a
#
_cell.length_a   1.000
_cell.length_b   1.000
_cell.length_c   1.000
_cell.angle_alpha   90.00
_cell.angle_beta   90.00
_cell.angle_gamma   90.00
#
_symmetry.space_group_name_H-M   'P 1'
#
loop_
_entity.id
_entity.type
_entity.pdbx_description
1 polymer ?
#
loop_
_entity_poly.entity_id
_entity_poly.type
_entity_poly.pdbx_seq_one_letter_code
_entity_poly.pdbx_strand_id
1 'polypeptide(L)'
;ILDVSKLITMSTSEFIDFTVSRYDQEVMVKVKPNIIASEDNLGNKMNKRVVGILLRAQNDNVNHVKLGPVKAFYHSISEVYFVTSSTLKYLGSMIFGNADTSQLGGPIRIAKISGQVAQFGIIPFLSMMAYISISLGLINLFPIPLLDGGHLMFYTFEKILGKPLSQKT
;
A
#
# COMPACT_ATOMS: atom_id res chain seq x y z
N ILE A 1 -12.81 -4.03 7.81
CA ILE A 1 -12.62 -5.21 6.93
C ILE A 1 -11.53 -4.92 5.90
N LEU A 2 -11.58 -3.76 5.23
CA LEU A 2 -10.53 -3.35 4.28
C LEU A 2 -9.15 -3.22 4.92
N ASP A 3 -9.07 -2.73 6.15
CA ASP A 3 -7.81 -2.56 6.87
C ASP A 3 -7.13 -3.89 7.22
N VAL A 4 -7.90 -4.90 7.61
CA VAL A 4 -7.37 -6.25 7.86
C VAL A 4 -6.79 -6.85 6.58
N SER A 5 -7.47 -6.73 5.45
CA SER A 5 -6.98 -7.23 4.16
C SER A 5 -5.71 -6.49 3.71
N LYS A 6 -5.64 -5.17 3.91
CA LYS A 6 -4.43 -4.37 3.65
C LYS A 6 -3.26 -4.85 4.51
N LEU A 7 -3.49 -5.01 5.82
CA LEU A 7 -2.45 -5.45 6.76
C LEU A 7 -1.89 -6.83 6.39
N ILE A 8 -2.75 -7.78 6.03
CA ILE A 8 -2.33 -9.12 5.60
C ILE A 8 -1.49 -9.06 4.33
N THR A 9 -1.95 -8.30 3.33
CA THR A 9 -1.29 -8.21 2.02
C THR A 9 0.07 -7.50 2.12
N MET A 10 0.17 -6.45 2.94
CA MET A 10 1.39 -5.65 3.12
C MET A 10 2.34 -6.20 4.18
N SER A 11 1.91 -7.19 4.98
CA SER A 11 2.78 -7.82 5.97
C SER A 11 3.84 -8.67 5.28
N THR A 12 5.10 -8.45 5.64
CA THR A 12 6.24 -9.27 5.20
C THR A 12 6.66 -10.28 6.26
N SER A 13 6.03 -10.23 7.44
CA SER A 13 6.33 -11.11 8.57
C SER A 13 5.91 -12.55 8.27
N GLU A 14 6.68 -13.53 8.78
CA GLU A 14 6.36 -14.96 8.62
C GLU A 14 5.05 -15.33 9.32
N PHE A 15 4.77 -14.71 10.44
CA PHE A 15 3.55 -14.89 11.22
C PHE A 15 2.86 -13.54 11.44
N ILE A 16 1.53 -13.58 11.54
CA ILE A 16 0.68 -12.42 11.86
C ILE A 16 -0.10 -12.77 13.13
N ASP A 17 -0.03 -11.90 14.11
CA ASP A 17 -0.76 -12.04 15.36
C ASP A 17 -2.12 -11.35 15.24
N PHE A 18 -3.20 -12.11 15.50
CA PHE A 18 -4.58 -11.62 15.50
C PHE A 18 -5.12 -11.71 16.92
N THR A 19 -5.68 -10.62 17.41
CA THR A 19 -6.53 -10.65 18.60
C THR A 19 -7.98 -10.75 18.15
N VAL A 20 -8.63 -11.86 18.46
CA VAL A 20 -10.02 -12.12 18.10
C VAL A 20 -10.86 -12.20 19.36
N SER A 21 -12.01 -11.51 19.36
CA SER A 21 -13.01 -11.66 20.42
C SER A 21 -13.89 -12.87 20.10
N ARG A 22 -13.90 -13.86 20.99
CA ARG A 22 -14.74 -15.05 20.91
C ARG A 22 -15.42 -15.26 22.26
N TYR A 23 -16.74 -15.23 22.30
CA TYR A 23 -17.53 -15.35 23.55
C TYR A 23 -17.10 -14.35 24.63
N ASP A 24 -16.94 -13.07 24.26
CA ASP A 24 -16.47 -11.96 25.10
C ASP A 24 -15.08 -12.16 25.74
N GLN A 25 -14.31 -13.12 25.25
CA GLN A 25 -12.92 -13.31 25.61
C GLN A 25 -11.99 -12.94 24.44
N GLU A 26 -10.95 -12.21 24.74
CA GLU A 26 -9.89 -11.92 23.76
C GLU A 26 -8.93 -13.11 23.67
N VAL A 27 -8.83 -13.69 22.47
CA VAL A 27 -7.93 -14.78 22.18
C VAL A 27 -6.89 -14.32 21.17
N MET A 28 -5.62 -14.46 21.52
CA MET A 28 -4.52 -14.16 20.60
C MET A 28 -4.22 -15.40 19.75
N VAL A 29 -4.31 -15.25 18.43
CA VAL A 29 -4.10 -16.33 17.46
C VAL A 29 -2.96 -15.94 16.54
N LYS A 30 -1.92 -16.77 16.49
CA LYS A 30 -0.79 -16.60 15.59
C LYS A 30 -1.03 -17.37 14.30
N VAL A 31 -1.07 -16.68 13.18
CA VAL A 31 -1.41 -17.28 11.88
C VAL A 31 -0.25 -17.11 10.92
N LYS A 32 0.14 -18.21 10.24
CA LYS A 32 1.09 -18.19 9.13
C LYS A 32 0.31 -17.96 7.84
N PRO A 33 0.54 -16.84 7.11
CA PRO A 33 -0.11 -16.63 5.84
C PRO A 33 0.37 -17.65 4.80
N ASN A 34 -0.55 -18.22 4.05
CA ASN A 34 -0.24 -19.04 2.89
C ASN A 34 -0.09 -18.17 1.65
N ILE A 35 0.85 -18.52 0.80
CA ILE A 35 1.02 -17.90 -0.51
C ILE A 35 0.23 -18.76 -1.49
N ILE A 36 -0.81 -18.18 -2.07
CA ILE A 36 -1.57 -18.83 -3.13
C ILE A 36 -1.30 -18.15 -4.48
N ALA A 37 -1.08 -18.97 -5.51
CA ALA A 37 -1.10 -18.47 -6.86
C ALA A 37 -2.54 -18.06 -7.20
N SER A 38 -2.72 -16.80 -7.53
CA SER A 38 -4.00 -16.23 -7.96
C SER A 38 -3.81 -15.64 -9.33
N GLU A 39 -4.80 -15.77 -10.16
CA GLU A 39 -4.86 -15.03 -11.42
C GLU A 39 -5.62 -13.71 -11.20
N ASP A 40 -5.04 -12.62 -11.69
CA ASP A 40 -5.81 -11.39 -11.77
C ASP A 40 -6.84 -11.49 -12.92
N ASN A 41 -7.75 -10.55 -12.97
CA ASN A 41 -8.76 -10.51 -14.04
C ASN A 41 -8.17 -10.30 -15.47
N LEU A 42 -6.85 -10.22 -15.60
CA LEU A 42 -6.09 -10.11 -16.86
C LEU A 42 -5.42 -11.42 -17.24
N GLY A 43 -5.55 -12.46 -16.41
CA GLY A 43 -4.86 -13.74 -16.62
C GLY A 43 -3.40 -13.72 -16.17
N ASN A 44 -2.93 -12.66 -15.50
CA ASN A 44 -1.58 -12.63 -14.95
C ASN A 44 -1.54 -13.43 -13.64
N LYS A 45 -0.59 -14.36 -13.55
CA LYS A 45 -0.34 -15.11 -12.34
C LYS A 45 0.33 -14.19 -11.33
N MET A 46 -0.24 -14.08 -10.14
CA MET A 46 0.33 -13.35 -9.02
C MET A 46 0.25 -14.19 -7.75
N ASN A 47 1.25 -14.06 -6.92
CA ASN A 47 1.24 -14.69 -5.61
C ASN A 47 0.55 -13.76 -4.61
N LYS A 48 -0.51 -14.24 -3.97
CA LYS A 48 -1.26 -13.48 -2.98
C LYS A 48 -1.11 -14.14 -1.61
N ARG A 49 -0.75 -13.35 -0.61
CA ARG A 49 -0.74 -13.81 0.77
C ARG A 49 -2.17 -13.81 1.32
N VAL A 50 -2.60 -14.95 1.82
CA VAL A 50 -3.94 -15.15 2.37
C VAL A 50 -3.87 -15.88 3.71
N VAL A 51 -4.78 -15.56 4.60
CA VAL A 51 -4.89 -16.20 5.93
C VAL A 51 -6.15 -17.06 6.07
N GLY A 52 -6.78 -17.49 4.99
CA GLY A 52 -7.93 -18.38 5.03
C GLY A 52 -9.16 -17.85 5.81
N ILE A 53 -9.23 -16.54 6.06
CA ILE A 53 -10.34 -15.90 6.75
C ILE A 53 -11.33 -15.39 5.70
N LEU A 54 -12.59 -15.83 5.79
CA LEU A 54 -13.68 -15.26 5.01
C LEU A 54 -14.21 -14.03 5.74
N LEU A 55 -13.81 -12.85 5.26
CA LEU A 55 -14.36 -11.60 5.74
C LEU A 55 -15.75 -11.39 5.08
N ARG A 56 -16.82 -11.69 5.81
CA ARG A 56 -18.19 -11.34 5.39
C ARG A 56 -18.61 -10.06 6.08
N ALA A 57 -18.92 -9.02 5.30
CA ALA A 57 -19.73 -7.93 5.81
C ALA A 57 -21.16 -8.45 5.93
N GLN A 58 -21.65 -8.61 7.16
CA GLN A 58 -23.06 -8.83 7.41
C GLN A 58 -23.74 -7.46 7.26
N ASN A 59 -24.74 -7.37 6.39
CA ASN A 59 -25.36 -6.09 6.00
C ASN A 59 -25.82 -5.23 7.18
N ASP A 60 -26.08 -5.83 8.34
CA ASP A 60 -26.53 -5.14 9.56
C ASP A 60 -25.38 -4.48 10.36
N ASN A 61 -24.11 -4.74 10.01
CA ASN A 61 -22.95 -4.27 10.77
C ASN A 61 -22.07 -3.25 10.02
N VAL A 62 -22.59 -2.63 8.95
CA VAL A 62 -21.89 -1.53 8.29
C VAL A 62 -22.19 -0.24 9.03
N ASN A 63 -21.35 0.14 9.96
CA ASN A 63 -21.44 1.41 10.65
C ASN A 63 -20.89 2.54 9.75
N HIS A 64 -21.79 3.38 9.28
CA HIS A 64 -21.42 4.64 8.65
C HIS A 64 -21.03 5.67 9.72
N VAL A 65 -19.75 5.83 9.97
CA VAL A 65 -19.25 6.83 10.92
C VAL A 65 -19.16 8.18 10.19
N LYS A 66 -20.03 9.12 10.57
CA LYS A 66 -19.96 10.51 10.12
C LYS A 66 -18.89 11.22 10.95
N LEU A 67 -17.75 11.50 10.35
CA LEU A 67 -16.68 12.28 10.99
C LEU A 67 -16.94 13.77 10.76
N GLY A 68 -16.79 14.58 11.80
CA GLY A 68 -16.72 16.04 11.65
C GLY A 68 -15.43 16.44 10.90
N PRO A 69 -15.36 17.65 10.29
CA PRO A 69 -14.27 18.04 9.40
C PRO A 69 -12.89 17.94 10.05
N VAL A 70 -12.77 18.30 11.32
CA VAL A 70 -11.50 18.23 12.06
C VAL A 70 -11.04 16.78 12.25
N LYS A 71 -11.95 15.89 12.67
CA LYS A 71 -11.63 14.46 12.84
C LYS A 71 -11.33 13.81 11.50
N ALA A 72 -12.04 14.18 10.44
CA ALA A 72 -11.78 13.70 9.09
C ALA A 72 -10.37 14.09 8.61
N PHE A 73 -9.95 15.32 8.90
CA PHE A 73 -8.60 15.80 8.56
C PHE A 73 -7.51 14.99 9.27
N TYR A 74 -7.63 14.79 10.58
CA TYR A 74 -6.66 13.96 11.33
C TYR A 74 -6.64 12.50 10.82
N HIS A 75 -7.81 11.94 10.52
CA HIS A 75 -7.90 10.60 9.96
C HIS A 75 -7.19 10.51 8.60
N SER A 76 -7.35 11.52 7.75
CA SER A 76 -6.69 11.59 6.44
C SER A 76 -5.16 11.65 6.56
N ILE A 77 -4.62 12.44 7.50
CA ILE A 77 -3.19 12.48 7.78
C ILE A 77 -2.67 11.11 8.23
N SER A 78 -3.39 10.46 9.14
CA SER A 78 -3.04 9.11 9.61
C SER A 78 -3.05 8.09 8.47
N GLU A 79 -4.01 8.17 7.55
CA GLU A 79 -4.08 7.29 6.38
C GLU A 79 -2.91 7.53 5.42
N VAL A 80 -2.57 8.79 5.14
CA VAL A 80 -1.39 9.14 4.32
C VAL A 80 -0.12 8.58 4.94
N TYR A 81 0.08 8.76 6.25
CA TYR A 81 1.22 8.21 6.96
C TYR A 81 1.26 6.67 6.88
N PHE A 82 0.12 6.01 7.09
CA PHE A 82 0.00 4.55 7.00
C PHE A 82 0.37 4.05 5.60
N VAL A 83 -0.19 4.64 4.55
CA VAL A 83 0.09 4.26 3.16
C VAL A 83 1.57 4.48 2.83
N THR A 84 2.11 5.65 3.17
CA THR A 84 3.52 5.98 2.91
C THR A 84 4.47 5.01 3.62
N SER A 85 4.26 4.79 4.92
CA SER A 85 5.13 3.90 5.71
C SER A 85 5.03 2.45 5.25
N SER A 86 3.84 1.98 4.88
CA SER A 86 3.62 0.63 4.37
C SER A 86 4.27 0.44 3.00
N THR A 87 4.15 1.43 2.11
CA THR A 87 4.80 1.40 0.80
C THR A 87 6.33 1.38 0.92
N LEU A 88 6.89 2.20 1.81
CA LEU A 88 8.34 2.21 2.06
C LEU A 88 8.83 0.87 2.62
N LYS A 89 8.10 0.28 3.57
CA LYS A 89 8.42 -1.05 4.12
C LYS A 89 8.37 -2.11 3.03
N TYR A 90 7.35 -2.08 2.18
CA TYR A 90 7.20 -3.04 1.08
C TYR A 90 8.34 -2.90 0.06
N LEU A 91 8.67 -1.67 -0.35
CA LEU A 91 9.81 -1.41 -1.26
C LEU A 91 11.14 -1.83 -0.63
N GLY A 92 11.35 -1.55 0.66
CA GLY A 92 12.51 -2.04 1.38
C GLY A 92 12.60 -3.58 1.35
N SER A 93 11.49 -4.26 1.63
CA SER A 93 11.42 -5.72 1.59
C SER A 93 11.72 -6.29 0.19
N MET A 94 11.34 -5.59 -0.87
CA MET A 94 11.69 -5.98 -2.25
C MET A 94 13.18 -5.87 -2.52
N ILE A 95 13.83 -4.81 -2.07
CA ILE A 95 15.27 -4.60 -2.24
C ILE A 95 16.05 -5.71 -1.52
N PHE A 96 15.60 -6.14 -0.35
CA PHE A 96 16.20 -7.25 0.41
C PHE A 96 15.76 -8.65 -0.04
N GLY A 97 14.99 -8.75 -1.14
CA GLY A 97 14.56 -10.03 -1.70
C GLY A 97 13.47 -10.75 -0.90
N ASN A 98 12.85 -10.09 0.07
CA ASN A 98 11.85 -10.68 0.97
C ASN A 98 10.41 -10.44 0.51
N ALA A 99 10.19 -9.71 -0.58
CA ALA A 99 8.86 -9.42 -1.11
C ALA A 99 8.75 -9.85 -2.58
N ASP A 100 7.55 -10.30 -2.95
CA ASP A 100 7.23 -10.73 -4.30
C ASP A 100 6.98 -9.52 -5.21
N THR A 101 7.77 -9.41 -6.28
CA THR A 101 7.67 -8.36 -7.27
C THR A 101 6.50 -8.54 -8.25
N SER A 102 5.89 -9.73 -8.30
CA SER A 102 4.76 -10.05 -9.19
C SER A 102 3.53 -9.18 -8.94
N GLN A 103 3.44 -8.57 -7.76
CA GLN A 103 2.34 -7.68 -7.38
C GLN A 103 2.46 -6.26 -7.96
N LEU A 104 3.62 -5.90 -8.52
CA LEU A 104 3.79 -4.61 -9.16
C LEU A 104 3.00 -4.56 -10.46
N GLY A 105 1.92 -3.81 -10.44
CA GLY A 105 1.09 -3.59 -11.63
C GLY A 105 1.63 -2.46 -12.49
N GLY A 106 1.74 -2.71 -13.80
CA GLY A 106 2.05 -1.68 -14.77
C GLY A 106 0.87 -0.73 -15.04
N PRO A 107 1.05 0.30 -15.91
CA PRO A 107 0.02 1.30 -16.22
C PRO A 107 -1.31 0.70 -16.69
N ILE A 108 -1.27 -0.40 -17.44
CA ILE A 108 -2.47 -1.10 -17.94
C ILE A 108 -3.29 -1.66 -16.77
N ARG A 109 -2.62 -2.22 -15.75
CA ARG A 109 -3.29 -2.72 -14.55
C ARG A 109 -3.92 -1.59 -13.75
N ILE A 110 -3.24 -0.45 -13.62
CA ILE A 110 -3.78 0.74 -12.96
C ILE A 110 -5.04 1.20 -13.69
N ALA A 111 -5.01 1.33 -15.02
CA ALA A 111 -6.16 1.74 -15.82
C ALA A 111 -7.36 0.78 -15.63
N LYS A 112 -7.13 -0.53 -15.64
CA LYS A 112 -8.19 -1.51 -15.44
C LYS A 112 -8.80 -1.45 -14.05
N ILE A 113 -7.96 -1.39 -13.00
CA ILE A 113 -8.43 -1.26 -11.61
C ILE A 113 -9.22 0.05 -11.45
N SER A 114 -8.77 1.15 -12.09
CA SER A 114 -9.49 2.43 -12.08
C SER A 114 -10.91 2.30 -12.67
N GLY A 115 -11.04 1.59 -13.78
CA GLY A 115 -12.34 1.32 -14.39
C GLY A 115 -13.25 0.46 -13.48
N GLN A 116 -12.69 -0.52 -12.80
CA GLN A 116 -13.45 -1.36 -11.85
C GLN A 116 -13.87 -0.55 -10.61
N VAL A 117 -12.97 0.25 -10.05
CA VAL A 117 -13.25 1.06 -8.85
C VAL A 117 -14.29 2.14 -9.16
N ALA A 118 -14.29 2.72 -10.37
CA ALA A 118 -15.28 3.71 -10.79
C ALA A 118 -16.72 3.15 -10.76
N GLN A 119 -16.89 1.83 -10.95
CA GLN A 119 -18.20 1.17 -10.86
C GLN A 119 -18.77 1.13 -9.44
N PHE A 120 -17.90 1.23 -8.41
CA PHE A 120 -18.33 1.28 -7.01
C PHE A 120 -18.73 2.68 -6.54
N GLY A 121 -18.60 3.69 -7.41
CA GLY A 121 -19.01 5.07 -7.16
C GLY A 121 -17.85 6.05 -7.01
N ILE A 122 -18.21 7.33 -6.87
CA ILE A 122 -17.25 8.44 -6.88
C ILE A 122 -16.30 8.43 -5.67
N ILE A 123 -16.77 8.04 -4.48
CA ILE A 123 -15.95 8.07 -3.27
C ILE A 123 -14.81 7.05 -3.32
N PRO A 124 -15.03 5.76 -3.64
CA PRO A 124 -13.95 4.80 -3.86
C PRO A 124 -12.99 5.24 -4.96
N PHE A 125 -13.50 5.84 -6.04
CA PHE A 125 -12.68 6.32 -7.14
C PHE A 125 -11.75 7.45 -6.72
N LEU A 126 -12.26 8.46 -5.99
CA LEU A 126 -11.43 9.55 -5.43
C LEU A 126 -10.39 9.02 -4.44
N SER A 127 -10.75 8.05 -3.60
CA SER A 127 -9.81 7.41 -2.67
C SER A 127 -8.68 6.72 -3.43
N MET A 128 -8.99 5.99 -4.49
CA MET A 128 -7.98 5.36 -5.34
C MET A 128 -7.08 6.39 -6.00
N MET A 129 -7.61 7.50 -6.53
CA MET A 129 -6.81 8.60 -7.09
C MET A 129 -5.84 9.16 -6.05
N ALA A 130 -6.31 9.36 -4.81
CA ALA A 130 -5.45 9.82 -3.72
C ALA A 130 -4.30 8.81 -3.44
N TYR A 131 -4.57 7.51 -3.39
CA TYR A 131 -3.53 6.49 -3.20
C TYR A 131 -2.51 6.46 -4.34
N ILE A 132 -2.96 6.57 -5.59
CA ILE A 132 -2.06 6.67 -6.75
C ILE A 132 -1.19 7.92 -6.65
N SER A 133 -1.77 9.06 -6.28
CA SER A 133 -1.06 10.32 -6.12
C SER A 133 0.04 10.24 -5.04
N ILE A 134 -0.27 9.66 -3.88
CA ILE A 134 0.71 9.44 -2.81
C ILE A 134 1.84 8.52 -3.29
N SER A 135 1.50 7.42 -3.95
CA SER A 135 2.47 6.46 -4.45
C SER A 135 3.39 7.07 -5.51
N LEU A 136 2.83 7.85 -6.44
CA LEU A 136 3.60 8.53 -7.47
C LEU A 136 4.55 9.59 -6.88
N GLY A 137 4.05 10.39 -5.93
CA GLY A 137 4.87 11.36 -5.20
C GLY A 137 6.01 10.68 -4.45
N LEU A 138 5.72 9.53 -3.80
CA LEU A 138 6.72 8.77 -3.07
C LEU A 138 7.81 8.22 -4.00
N ILE A 139 7.43 7.63 -5.15
CA ILE A 139 8.39 7.12 -6.14
C ILE A 139 9.26 8.27 -6.67
N ASN A 140 8.69 9.43 -6.93
CA ASN A 140 9.44 10.59 -7.41
C ASN A 140 10.45 11.12 -6.37
N LEU A 141 10.23 10.88 -5.08
CA LEU A 141 11.20 11.24 -4.03
C LEU A 141 12.37 10.26 -3.91
N PHE A 142 12.30 9.09 -4.55
CA PHE A 142 13.41 8.14 -4.49
C PHE A 142 14.65 8.65 -5.19
N PRO A 143 15.86 8.31 -4.67
CA PRO A 143 17.14 8.73 -5.23
C PRO A 143 17.49 7.94 -6.51
N ILE A 144 16.58 7.95 -7.48
CA ILE A 144 16.73 7.29 -8.77
C ILE A 144 17.06 8.36 -9.82
N PRO A 145 18.10 8.17 -10.64
CA PRO A 145 18.36 9.07 -11.76
C PRO A 145 17.11 9.23 -12.63
N LEU A 146 16.85 10.44 -13.13
CA LEU A 146 15.68 10.85 -13.90
C LEU A 146 14.39 11.13 -13.09
N LEU A 147 14.39 10.90 -11.77
CA LEU A 147 13.31 11.33 -10.88
C LEU A 147 13.75 12.55 -10.06
N ASP A 148 12.77 13.28 -9.51
CA ASP A 148 13.02 14.50 -8.73
C ASP A 148 13.92 14.24 -7.52
N GLY A 149 13.75 13.10 -6.86
CA GLY A 149 14.61 12.68 -5.75
C GLY A 149 16.07 12.46 -6.15
N GLY A 150 16.33 12.01 -7.37
CA GLY A 150 17.67 11.92 -7.93
C GLY A 150 18.31 13.31 -8.09
N HIS A 151 17.57 14.26 -8.62
CA HIS A 151 18.03 15.65 -8.74
C HIS A 151 18.30 16.29 -7.37
N LEU A 152 17.39 16.08 -6.39
CA LEU A 152 17.58 16.54 -5.01
C LEU A 152 18.86 15.96 -4.39
N MET A 153 19.12 14.69 -4.63
CA MET A 153 20.35 14.04 -4.18
C MET A 153 21.59 14.69 -4.80
N PHE A 154 21.59 14.92 -6.12
CA PHE A 154 22.72 15.60 -6.80
C PHE A 154 22.95 17.00 -6.26
N TYR A 155 21.92 17.82 -6.10
CA TYR A 155 22.03 19.16 -5.51
C TYR A 155 22.53 19.12 -4.06
N THR A 156 22.13 18.11 -3.30
CA THR A 156 22.62 17.93 -1.93
C THR A 156 24.10 17.62 -1.92
N PHE A 157 24.58 16.73 -2.79
CA PHE A 157 25.99 16.42 -2.92
C PHE A 157 26.81 17.61 -3.40
N GLU A 158 26.35 18.37 -4.40
CA GLU A 158 27.01 19.60 -4.88
C GLU A 158 27.16 20.62 -3.74
N LYS A 159 26.11 20.80 -2.92
CA LYS A 159 26.16 21.70 -1.78
C LYS A 159 27.17 21.26 -0.71
N ILE A 160 27.26 19.96 -0.46
CA ILE A 160 28.21 19.40 0.52
C ILE A 160 29.67 19.49 -0.01
N LEU A 161 29.87 19.19 -1.29
CA LEU A 161 31.19 19.19 -1.94
C LEU A 161 31.67 20.60 -2.30
N GLY A 162 30.80 21.59 -2.30
CA GLY A 162 31.11 22.97 -2.70
C GLY A 162 31.52 23.11 -4.19
N LYS A 163 31.25 22.09 -5.00
CA LYS A 163 31.61 22.03 -6.42
C LYS A 163 30.47 21.44 -7.22
N PRO A 164 30.14 21.96 -8.42
CA PRO A 164 29.22 21.32 -9.32
C PRO A 164 29.76 19.96 -9.76
N LEU A 165 28.91 18.93 -9.68
CA LEU A 165 29.25 17.61 -10.20
C LEU A 165 29.33 17.69 -11.72
N SER A 166 30.50 17.29 -12.29
CA SER A 166 30.71 17.28 -13.73
C SER A 166 29.68 16.34 -14.37
N GLN A 167 28.77 16.90 -15.15
CA GLN A 167 27.92 16.13 -16.06
C GLN A 167 28.77 15.59 -17.20
N LYS A 168 29.54 14.54 -16.95
CA LYS A 168 30.04 13.72 -18.03
C LYS A 168 28.95 12.74 -18.39
N THR A 169 28.31 13.02 -19.51
CA THR A 169 27.44 12.13 -20.29
C THR A 169 28.10 10.77 -20.48
#